data_a94785a061be2072c99d669924fc9d79
#
_entry.id   a94785a061be2072c99d669924fc9d79
#
_cell.length_a   1.000
_cell.length_b   1.000
_cell.length_c   1.000
_cell.angle_alpha   90.00
_cell.angle_beta   90.00
_cell.angle_gamma   90.00
#
_symmetry.space_group_name_H-M   'P 1'
#
loop_
_entity.id
_entity.type
_entity.pdbx_description
1 polymer ?
#
loop_
_entity_poly.entity_id
_entity_poly.type
_entity_poly.pdbx_seq_one_letter_code
_entity_poly.pdbx_strand_id
1 'polypeptide(L)'
;MATYHSTRSHEAPLTSKEAIRRGIAPDGGLYVSDELGCTQIPLAGLSEMGYLNLAREVLAALLTDYAPEEIAACVSEAYEETFADAEITPVRRLAPANADGVPTHVLELWHGPTSAFKDVALQMLPRLMARTGSNDGTGDEKIMIVTATSGDTGKAALAGFADAPGVGISVFYPEGKVSRVQELQMSTQEGANVAVCGVRGNFDDAQTAVKQIFADRELAERLATQGVMLSSANSINVGRLVPQVVYYFAAYAQLLRSGDISCGDEVEFCVPTGNFGDILAGYYAKRLGLPVARLIVASDANNVLFDFLTTGTYDRKRPFFTTTSPSMDILVSSNLERMLYYLSDGDVELVSRLMGQLADEGSYTLPDELLSKIREVFACGWADEDEVARAIKACWDENGYLIDPHTACGYHVLSHMPAVPGSKARILLSTANPYKFPRAVAGALGLFCPPDDFACMQVLEKATGTCAPTQLAELQDKPVLHTDVVDIDGMASFVEQAAGGLK
;
A
#
# COMPACT_ATOMS: atom_id res chain seq x y z
N MET A 1 -15.54 1.84 -22.34
CA MET A 1 -14.36 2.35 -21.64
C MET A 1 -14.75 2.49 -20.20
N ALA A 2 -13.97 1.94 -19.29
CA ALA A 2 -14.20 2.14 -17.87
C ALA A 2 -14.11 3.62 -17.55
N THR A 3 -15.14 4.13 -16.89
CA THR A 3 -15.23 5.51 -16.46
C THR A 3 -15.08 5.58 -14.95
N TYR A 4 -14.39 6.61 -14.48
CA TYR A 4 -14.15 6.85 -13.07
C TYR A 4 -14.90 8.08 -12.61
N HIS A 5 -15.44 8.05 -11.40
CA HIS A 5 -16.13 9.17 -10.76
C HIS A 5 -15.87 9.18 -9.26
N SER A 6 -16.30 10.24 -8.57
CA SER A 6 -16.16 10.36 -7.12
C SER A 6 -17.08 9.39 -6.37
N THR A 7 -16.61 8.88 -5.23
CA THR A 7 -17.43 8.13 -4.26
C THR A 7 -18.49 9.00 -3.57
N ARG A 8 -18.42 10.34 -3.69
CA ARG A 8 -19.27 11.28 -2.92
C ARG A 8 -20.19 12.13 -3.76
N SER A 9 -20.08 12.10 -5.08
CA SER A 9 -20.90 12.92 -5.96
C SER A 9 -21.13 12.26 -7.32
N HIS A 10 -22.16 12.73 -8.03
CA HIS A 10 -22.47 12.36 -9.40
C HIS A 10 -21.79 13.29 -10.41
N GLU A 11 -20.52 13.61 -10.23
CA GLU A 11 -19.77 14.40 -11.21
C GLU A 11 -19.64 13.67 -12.56
N ALA A 12 -19.33 14.43 -13.60
CA ALA A 12 -19.08 13.84 -14.91
C ALA A 12 -17.95 12.79 -14.83
N PRO A 13 -18.15 11.63 -15.45
CA PRO A 13 -17.14 10.57 -15.40
C PRO A 13 -15.85 10.98 -16.10
N LEU A 14 -14.72 10.53 -15.54
CA LEU A 14 -13.37 10.75 -16.05
C LEU A 14 -12.81 9.48 -16.67
N THR A 15 -11.77 9.62 -17.48
CA THR A 15 -10.93 8.50 -17.90
C THR A 15 -10.05 8.00 -16.73
N SER A 16 -9.49 6.80 -16.82
CA SER A 16 -8.55 6.33 -15.80
C SER A 16 -7.27 7.18 -15.77
N LYS A 17 -6.81 7.68 -16.92
CA LYS A 17 -5.68 8.61 -17.03
C LYS A 17 -5.92 9.88 -16.21
N GLU A 18 -7.10 10.50 -16.35
CA GLU A 18 -7.46 11.70 -15.59
C GLU A 18 -7.62 11.42 -14.10
N ALA A 19 -8.23 10.30 -13.70
CA ALA A 19 -8.38 9.91 -12.32
C ALA A 19 -7.02 9.69 -11.63
N ILE A 20 -6.07 9.04 -12.32
CA ILE A 20 -4.69 8.82 -11.83
C ILE A 20 -3.95 10.17 -11.71
N ARG A 21 -4.08 11.05 -12.71
CA ARG A 21 -3.42 12.36 -12.71
C ARG A 21 -3.90 13.24 -11.57
N ARG A 22 -5.21 13.30 -11.33
CA ARG A 22 -5.82 14.09 -10.25
C ARG A 22 -5.57 13.49 -8.87
N GLY A 23 -5.60 12.16 -8.76
CA GLY A 23 -5.37 11.41 -7.52
C GLY A 23 -6.53 11.42 -6.54
N ILE A 24 -7.28 12.52 -6.42
CA ILE A 24 -8.44 12.70 -5.54
C ILE A 24 -9.48 13.59 -6.25
N ALA A 25 -10.76 13.37 -5.98
CA ALA A 25 -11.83 14.19 -6.54
C ALA A 25 -11.92 15.56 -5.85
N PRO A 26 -12.45 16.60 -6.53
CA PRO A 26 -12.56 17.96 -5.98
C PRO A 26 -13.41 18.05 -4.71
N ASP A 27 -14.39 17.14 -4.54
CA ASP A 27 -15.25 17.02 -3.36
C ASP A 27 -14.59 16.26 -2.20
N GLY A 28 -13.32 15.84 -2.38
CA GLY A 28 -12.57 15.03 -1.41
C GLY A 28 -12.90 13.54 -1.45
N GLY A 29 -13.78 13.09 -2.36
CA GLY A 29 -14.09 11.70 -2.60
C GLY A 29 -12.98 10.97 -3.35
N LEU A 30 -13.06 9.65 -3.39
CA LEU A 30 -12.07 8.80 -4.05
C LEU A 30 -12.62 8.32 -5.41
N TYR A 31 -11.72 8.19 -6.40
CA TYR A 31 -12.14 7.70 -7.71
C TYR A 31 -12.42 6.20 -7.69
N VAL A 32 -13.59 5.83 -8.22
CA VAL A 32 -14.10 4.46 -8.38
C VAL A 32 -14.66 4.27 -9.79
N SER A 33 -14.80 3.01 -10.24
CA SER A 33 -15.46 2.69 -11.50
C SER A 33 -16.62 1.71 -11.24
N ASP A 34 -17.80 2.01 -11.79
CA ASP A 34 -18.97 1.12 -11.76
C ASP A 34 -18.76 -0.14 -12.62
N GLU A 35 -17.80 -0.10 -13.52
CA GLU A 35 -17.48 -1.22 -14.40
C GLU A 35 -16.58 -2.28 -13.73
N LEU A 36 -16.23 -2.11 -12.44
CA LEU A 36 -15.48 -3.11 -11.68
C LEU A 36 -16.25 -4.43 -11.64
N GLY A 37 -15.65 -5.47 -12.23
CA GLY A 37 -16.25 -6.80 -12.31
C GLY A 37 -17.11 -7.05 -13.56
N CYS A 38 -17.28 -6.06 -14.45
CA CYS A 38 -17.89 -6.28 -15.76
C CYS A 38 -16.97 -7.11 -16.68
N THR A 39 -15.66 -6.95 -16.53
CA THR A 39 -14.65 -7.81 -17.18
C THR A 39 -14.20 -8.87 -16.18
N GLN A 40 -14.16 -10.14 -16.62
CA GLN A 40 -13.64 -11.25 -15.83
C GLN A 40 -12.29 -11.70 -16.42
N ILE A 41 -11.32 -11.96 -15.55
CA ILE A 41 -10.03 -12.54 -15.97
C ILE A 41 -10.18 -14.06 -15.98
N PRO A 42 -9.98 -14.74 -17.13
CA PRO A 42 -10.11 -16.18 -17.22
C PRO A 42 -9.12 -16.90 -16.30
N LEU A 43 -9.61 -17.84 -15.49
CA LEU A 43 -8.75 -18.68 -14.65
C LEU A 43 -7.94 -19.71 -15.45
N ALA A 44 -8.48 -20.11 -16.60
CA ALA A 44 -7.80 -21.04 -17.51
C ALA A 44 -6.52 -20.42 -18.07
N GLY A 45 -5.39 -21.10 -17.90
CA GLY A 45 -4.08 -20.62 -18.36
C GLY A 45 -3.33 -19.73 -17.36
N LEU A 46 -3.93 -19.36 -16.21
CA LEU A 46 -3.22 -18.55 -15.20
C LEU A 46 -1.90 -19.19 -14.74
N SER A 47 -1.86 -20.52 -14.59
CA SER A 47 -0.64 -21.25 -14.20
C SER A 47 0.51 -21.11 -15.19
N GLU A 48 0.23 -20.77 -16.45
CA GLU A 48 1.23 -20.58 -17.50
C GLU A 48 1.72 -19.13 -17.59
N MET A 49 1.04 -18.20 -16.93
CA MET A 49 1.37 -16.76 -16.96
C MET A 49 2.39 -16.41 -15.87
N GLY A 50 3.49 -15.75 -16.28
CA GLY A 50 4.36 -15.04 -15.35
C GLY A 50 3.77 -13.69 -14.93
N TYR A 51 4.34 -13.08 -13.88
CA TYR A 51 3.86 -11.84 -13.29
C TYR A 51 3.62 -10.70 -14.29
N LEU A 52 4.54 -10.48 -15.25
CA LEU A 52 4.43 -9.40 -16.24
C LEU A 52 3.21 -9.56 -17.14
N ASN A 53 2.90 -10.78 -17.56
CA ASN A 53 1.72 -11.04 -18.39
C ASN A 53 0.43 -10.88 -17.59
N LEU A 54 0.40 -11.36 -16.34
CA LEU A 54 -0.73 -11.11 -15.42
C LEU A 54 -0.92 -9.61 -15.19
N ALA A 55 0.16 -8.85 -15.00
CA ALA A 55 0.08 -7.41 -14.84
C ALA A 55 -0.55 -6.71 -16.06
N ARG A 56 -0.18 -7.13 -17.27
CA ARG A 56 -0.77 -6.59 -18.51
C ARG A 56 -2.27 -6.87 -18.59
N GLU A 57 -2.70 -8.08 -18.30
CA GLU A 57 -4.12 -8.47 -18.33
C GLU A 57 -4.94 -7.71 -17.27
N VAL A 58 -4.47 -7.69 -16.01
CA VAL A 58 -5.19 -7.01 -14.91
C VAL A 58 -5.27 -5.50 -15.14
N LEU A 59 -4.16 -4.87 -15.55
CA LEU A 59 -4.14 -3.44 -15.80
C LEU A 59 -5.02 -3.07 -17.00
N ALA A 60 -5.01 -3.86 -18.08
CA ALA A 60 -5.87 -3.62 -19.23
C ALA A 60 -7.37 -3.73 -18.89
N ALA A 61 -7.74 -4.63 -17.96
CA ALA A 61 -9.12 -4.76 -17.51
C ALA A 61 -9.61 -3.56 -16.70
N LEU A 62 -8.71 -2.86 -16.01
CA LEU A 62 -9.04 -1.75 -15.10
C LEU A 62 -8.73 -0.37 -15.68
N LEU A 63 -7.75 -0.25 -16.59
CA LEU A 63 -7.26 1.00 -17.17
C LEU A 63 -7.53 1.03 -18.69
N THR A 64 -8.80 1.00 -19.07
CA THR A 64 -9.26 0.73 -20.45
C THR A 64 -9.00 1.86 -21.46
N ASP A 65 -8.54 3.02 -21.03
CA ASP A 65 -8.13 4.16 -21.87
C ASP A 65 -6.60 4.21 -22.09
N TYR A 66 -5.82 3.33 -21.45
CA TYR A 66 -4.42 3.10 -21.82
C TYR A 66 -4.35 2.13 -23.00
N ALA A 67 -3.54 2.46 -24.01
CA ALA A 67 -3.28 1.51 -25.10
C ALA A 67 -2.51 0.27 -24.57
N PRO A 68 -2.71 -0.92 -25.19
CA PRO A 68 -1.99 -2.11 -24.78
C PRO A 68 -0.46 -1.95 -24.75
N GLU A 69 0.09 -1.17 -25.68
CA GLU A 69 1.51 -0.86 -25.79
C GLU A 69 1.98 0.03 -24.62
N GLU A 70 1.14 0.99 -24.18
CA GLU A 70 1.42 1.84 -23.03
C GLU A 70 1.46 1.00 -21.74
N ILE A 71 0.49 0.10 -21.55
CA ILE A 71 0.46 -0.82 -20.41
C ILE A 71 1.68 -1.74 -20.44
N ALA A 72 2.00 -2.33 -21.59
CA ALA A 72 3.16 -3.21 -21.73
C ALA A 72 4.47 -2.50 -21.38
N ALA A 73 4.64 -1.27 -21.83
CA ALA A 73 5.81 -0.45 -21.51
C ALA A 73 5.85 -0.10 -20.00
N CYS A 74 4.72 0.31 -19.39
CA CYS A 74 4.65 0.57 -17.95
C CYS A 74 5.04 -0.66 -17.13
N VAL A 75 4.54 -1.85 -17.50
CA VAL A 75 4.82 -3.11 -16.80
C VAL A 75 6.31 -3.47 -16.91
N SER A 76 6.88 -3.39 -18.09
CA SER A 76 8.30 -3.67 -18.32
C SER A 76 9.19 -2.70 -17.50
N GLU A 77 8.97 -1.39 -17.63
CA GLU A 77 9.71 -0.37 -16.92
C GLU A 77 9.58 -0.44 -15.38
N ALA A 78 8.43 -0.93 -14.88
CA ALA A 78 8.18 -1.01 -13.45
C ALA A 78 8.78 -2.25 -12.80
N TYR A 79 8.86 -3.37 -13.52
CA TYR A 79 9.08 -4.66 -12.85
C TYR A 79 10.26 -5.49 -13.38
N GLU A 80 10.67 -5.38 -14.65
CA GLU A 80 11.65 -6.31 -15.23
C GLU A 80 13.03 -6.28 -14.54
N GLU A 81 13.50 -5.09 -14.12
CA GLU A 81 14.85 -4.94 -13.55
C GLU A 81 14.84 -4.37 -12.13
N THR A 82 13.65 -4.10 -11.57
CA THR A 82 13.53 -3.39 -10.28
C THR A 82 13.30 -4.31 -9.09
N PHE A 83 12.95 -5.57 -9.33
CA PHE A 83 12.68 -6.55 -8.29
C PHE A 83 13.73 -7.65 -8.27
N ALA A 84 14.11 -8.08 -7.06
CA ALA A 84 15.18 -9.06 -6.87
C ALA A 84 14.76 -10.50 -7.21
N ASP A 85 13.46 -10.81 -7.17
CA ASP A 85 12.91 -12.13 -7.50
C ASP A 85 12.19 -12.11 -8.86
N ALA A 86 12.42 -13.12 -9.68
CA ALA A 86 11.81 -13.23 -11.02
C ALA A 86 10.28 -13.38 -10.97
N GLU A 87 9.73 -13.91 -9.89
CA GLU A 87 8.27 -13.96 -9.66
C GLU A 87 7.70 -12.62 -9.19
N ILE A 88 8.53 -11.61 -8.91
CA ILE A 88 8.20 -10.28 -8.37
C ILE A 88 7.59 -10.37 -6.95
N THR A 89 6.60 -11.24 -6.77
CA THR A 89 5.92 -11.51 -5.51
C THR A 89 5.83 -13.03 -5.29
N PRO A 90 6.93 -13.69 -4.90
CA PRO A 90 6.97 -15.14 -4.76
C PRO A 90 6.11 -15.62 -3.59
N VAL A 91 5.57 -16.84 -3.73
CA VAL A 91 4.82 -17.53 -2.69
C VAL A 91 5.72 -18.57 -2.00
N ARG A 92 5.67 -18.60 -0.67
CA ARG A 92 6.36 -19.60 0.17
C ARG A 92 5.34 -20.39 0.99
N ARG A 93 5.44 -21.72 0.92
CA ARG A 93 4.58 -22.60 1.71
C ARG A 93 5.10 -22.75 3.14
N LEU A 94 4.22 -22.60 4.11
CA LEU A 94 4.47 -22.87 5.53
C LEU A 94 3.64 -24.08 6.01
N ALA A 95 3.89 -24.53 7.23
CA ALA A 95 2.97 -25.41 7.93
C ALA A 95 1.60 -24.69 8.13
N PRO A 96 0.49 -25.44 8.28
CA PRO A 96 -0.80 -24.83 8.61
C PRO A 96 -0.68 -23.97 9.89
N ALA A 97 -1.21 -22.74 9.83
CA ALA A 97 -1.14 -21.81 10.96
C ALA A 97 -1.99 -22.24 12.17
N ASN A 98 -2.90 -23.19 11.98
CA ASN A 98 -3.76 -23.73 13.03
C ASN A 98 -4.13 -25.21 12.78
N ALA A 99 -4.91 -25.78 13.70
CA ALA A 99 -5.26 -27.20 13.71
C ALA A 99 -6.27 -27.64 12.63
N ASP A 100 -6.83 -26.74 11.81
CA ASP A 100 -7.75 -27.10 10.73
C ASP A 100 -7.02 -27.76 9.55
N GLY A 101 -5.69 -27.65 9.52
CA GLY A 101 -4.83 -28.34 8.57
C GLY A 101 -4.83 -27.73 7.16
N VAL A 102 -5.51 -26.59 6.93
CA VAL A 102 -5.47 -25.89 5.64
C VAL A 102 -4.08 -25.29 5.42
N PRO A 103 -3.40 -25.56 4.30
CA PRO A 103 -2.06 -25.06 4.03
C PRO A 103 -1.99 -23.53 4.11
N THR A 104 -0.96 -23.02 4.80
CA THR A 104 -0.66 -21.60 4.85
C THR A 104 0.47 -21.28 3.89
N HIS A 105 0.30 -20.22 3.11
CA HIS A 105 1.29 -19.70 2.20
C HIS A 105 1.57 -18.24 2.53
N VAL A 106 2.83 -17.82 2.39
CA VAL A 106 3.23 -16.41 2.53
C VAL A 106 3.46 -15.85 1.14
N LEU A 107 2.78 -14.76 0.81
CA LEU A 107 3.00 -13.97 -0.39
C LEU A 107 4.00 -12.85 -0.06
N GLU A 108 5.24 -13.00 -0.52
CA GLU A 108 6.32 -12.05 -0.26
C GLU A 108 6.22 -10.83 -1.17
N LEU A 109 5.85 -9.67 -0.65
CA LEU A 109 5.62 -8.44 -1.42
C LEU A 109 6.80 -7.44 -1.34
N TRP A 110 7.93 -7.85 -0.79
CA TRP A 110 9.03 -6.98 -0.38
C TRP A 110 10.33 -7.17 -1.19
N HIS A 111 10.28 -7.76 -2.37
CA HIS A 111 11.45 -7.95 -3.24
C HIS A 111 11.81 -6.73 -4.09
N GLY A 112 11.07 -5.64 -3.94
CA GLY A 112 11.33 -4.37 -4.61
C GLY A 112 12.44 -3.53 -3.96
N PRO A 113 12.75 -2.36 -4.54
CA PRO A 113 13.91 -1.55 -4.17
C PRO A 113 13.89 -1.01 -2.73
N THR A 114 12.73 -0.95 -2.08
CA THR A 114 12.63 -0.45 -0.70
C THR A 114 12.25 -1.50 0.31
N SER A 115 12.17 -2.76 -0.11
CA SER A 115 11.85 -3.92 0.71
C SER A 115 10.48 -3.82 1.41
N ALA A 116 9.46 -3.29 0.71
CA ALA A 116 8.08 -3.21 1.17
C ALA A 116 7.10 -3.38 0.01
N PHE A 117 5.86 -3.85 0.29
CA PHE A 117 4.80 -4.08 -0.70
C PHE A 117 4.47 -2.85 -1.55
N LYS A 118 4.72 -1.67 -0.98
CA LYS A 118 4.43 -0.38 -1.60
C LYS A 118 5.20 -0.20 -2.92
N ASP A 119 6.33 -0.88 -3.07
CA ASP A 119 7.13 -0.86 -4.30
C ASP A 119 6.33 -1.31 -5.52
N VAL A 120 5.50 -2.34 -5.38
CA VAL A 120 4.68 -2.85 -6.51
C VAL A 120 3.84 -1.73 -7.13
N ALA A 121 3.19 -0.94 -6.31
CA ALA A 121 2.36 0.15 -6.80
C ALA A 121 3.16 1.42 -7.13
N LEU A 122 4.20 1.72 -6.35
CA LEU A 122 4.96 2.97 -6.50
C LEU A 122 6.04 2.92 -7.58
N GLN A 123 6.43 1.72 -8.04
CA GLN A 123 7.17 1.59 -9.30
C GLN A 123 6.24 1.78 -10.52
N MET A 124 4.97 1.38 -10.44
CA MET A 124 4.02 1.51 -11.54
C MET A 124 3.44 2.92 -11.68
N LEU A 125 3.05 3.57 -10.57
CA LEU A 125 2.34 4.85 -10.59
C LEU A 125 3.02 5.96 -11.41
N PRO A 126 4.35 6.24 -11.28
CA PRO A 126 4.99 7.28 -12.09
C PRO A 126 4.99 6.95 -13.58
N ARG A 127 5.08 5.69 -13.98
CA ARG A 127 5.01 5.24 -15.38
C ARG A 127 3.61 5.46 -15.96
N LEU A 128 2.58 5.18 -15.17
CA LEU A 128 1.21 5.51 -15.55
C LEU A 128 1.02 7.03 -15.66
N MET A 129 1.48 7.80 -14.66
CA MET A 129 1.37 9.26 -14.66
C MET A 129 2.07 9.91 -15.86
N ALA A 130 3.27 9.45 -16.21
CA ALA A 130 4.00 9.96 -17.38
C ALA A 130 3.24 9.78 -18.71
N ARG A 131 2.24 8.88 -18.75
CA ARG A 131 1.39 8.60 -19.93
C ARG A 131 -0.01 9.23 -19.85
N THR A 132 -0.25 10.09 -18.86
CA THR A 132 -1.53 10.81 -18.72
C THR A 132 -1.57 12.13 -19.51
N GLY A 133 -0.58 12.44 -20.35
CA GLY A 133 -0.42 13.71 -21.05
C GLY A 133 -1.71 14.28 -21.62
N SER A 134 -1.86 15.60 -21.59
CA SER A 134 -3.05 16.29 -22.07
C SER A 134 -3.25 16.06 -23.57
N ASN A 135 -4.37 15.44 -23.96
CA ASN A 135 -4.81 15.36 -25.36
C ASN A 135 -5.23 16.73 -25.94
N ASP A 136 -5.19 17.80 -25.14
CA ASP A 136 -5.68 19.12 -25.46
C ASP A 136 -4.59 20.11 -25.93
N GLY A 137 -3.34 19.67 -26.06
CA GLY A 137 -2.25 20.48 -26.60
C GLY A 137 -1.80 21.66 -25.72
N THR A 138 -2.19 21.68 -24.45
CA THR A 138 -1.81 22.73 -23.48
C THR A 138 -0.43 22.55 -22.84
N GLY A 139 0.53 21.94 -23.56
CA GLY A 139 1.91 21.89 -23.15
C GLY A 139 2.22 20.82 -22.06
N ASP A 140 3.50 20.56 -21.87
CA ASP A 140 4.05 19.59 -20.88
C ASP A 140 3.85 20.07 -19.43
N GLU A 141 2.61 20.04 -18.93
CA GLU A 141 2.33 20.36 -17.54
C GLU A 141 2.98 19.29 -16.65
N LYS A 142 3.91 19.71 -15.82
CA LYS A 142 4.65 18.87 -14.89
C LYS A 142 3.84 18.60 -13.64
N ILE A 143 4.11 17.50 -12.98
CA ILE A 143 3.44 17.10 -11.74
C ILE A 143 4.45 17.17 -10.58
N MET A 144 4.11 17.87 -9.49
CA MET A 144 4.85 17.82 -8.25
C MET A 144 4.06 16.98 -7.24
N ILE A 145 4.62 15.82 -6.91
CA ILE A 145 4.10 14.96 -5.83
C ILE A 145 4.54 15.51 -4.49
N VAL A 146 3.59 15.68 -3.57
CA VAL A 146 3.88 16.10 -2.19
C VAL A 146 3.34 15.06 -1.23
N THR A 147 4.16 14.59 -0.30
CA THR A 147 3.74 13.61 0.71
C THR A 147 4.46 13.81 2.04
N ALA A 148 3.74 13.61 3.15
CA ALA A 148 4.33 13.37 4.46
C ALA A 148 4.34 11.87 4.74
N THR A 149 5.37 11.39 5.42
CA THR A 149 5.57 9.96 5.69
C THR A 149 6.11 9.72 7.09
N SER A 150 5.69 8.59 7.67
CA SER A 150 6.34 8.00 8.86
C SER A 150 7.43 6.97 8.50
N GLY A 151 7.76 6.80 7.19
CA GLY A 151 8.81 5.89 6.73
C GLY A 151 8.54 5.28 5.35
N ASP A 152 7.97 4.08 5.29
CA ASP A 152 7.92 3.24 4.08
C ASP A 152 7.27 3.85 2.84
N THR A 153 6.16 4.60 3.01
CA THR A 153 5.46 5.20 1.86
C THR A 153 6.32 6.26 1.17
N GLY A 154 6.95 7.13 1.96
CA GLY A 154 7.83 8.17 1.41
C GLY A 154 9.00 7.56 0.68
N LYS A 155 9.68 6.58 1.27
CA LYS A 155 10.82 5.93 0.63
C LYS A 155 10.42 5.22 -0.66
N ALA A 156 9.33 4.45 -0.66
CA ALA A 156 8.88 3.76 -1.87
C ALA A 156 8.45 4.76 -2.97
N ALA A 157 7.85 5.90 -2.59
CA ALA A 157 7.52 6.96 -3.53
C ALA A 157 8.80 7.61 -4.11
N LEU A 158 9.78 7.94 -3.27
CA LEU A 158 11.06 8.49 -3.72
C LEU A 158 11.73 7.55 -4.74
N ALA A 159 11.84 6.26 -4.43
CA ALA A 159 12.46 5.28 -5.32
C ALA A 159 11.69 5.10 -6.65
N GLY A 160 10.35 5.15 -6.60
CA GLY A 160 9.52 5.00 -7.80
C GLY A 160 9.53 6.22 -8.72
N PHE A 161 9.53 7.43 -8.12
CA PHE A 161 9.48 8.70 -8.86
C PHE A 161 10.87 9.24 -9.22
N ALA A 162 11.97 8.65 -8.71
CA ALA A 162 13.31 9.08 -9.05
C ALA A 162 13.50 9.10 -10.58
N ASP A 163 13.91 10.25 -11.11
CA ASP A 163 14.14 10.52 -12.52
C ASP A 163 12.94 10.22 -13.47
N ALA A 164 11.72 10.15 -12.93
CA ALA A 164 10.51 9.99 -13.73
C ALA A 164 10.26 11.25 -14.59
N PRO A 165 10.04 11.10 -15.92
CA PRO A 165 9.86 12.25 -16.81
C PRO A 165 8.62 13.08 -16.44
N GLY A 166 8.79 14.41 -16.37
CA GLY A 166 7.70 15.35 -16.11
C GLY A 166 7.10 15.31 -14.70
N VAL A 167 7.68 14.55 -13.78
CA VAL A 167 7.18 14.43 -12.41
C VAL A 167 8.30 14.70 -11.41
N GLY A 168 8.05 15.55 -10.42
CA GLY A 168 8.92 15.74 -9.26
C GLY A 168 8.28 15.22 -7.99
N ILE A 169 9.09 15.01 -6.95
CA ILE A 169 8.59 14.55 -5.67
C ILE A 169 9.25 15.28 -4.49
N SER A 170 8.41 15.79 -3.57
CA SER A 170 8.83 16.34 -2.27
C SER A 170 8.29 15.46 -1.15
N VAL A 171 9.18 14.92 -0.33
CA VAL A 171 8.85 14.07 0.81
C VAL A 171 9.26 14.73 2.10
N PHE A 172 8.32 14.80 3.04
CA PHE A 172 8.51 15.31 4.38
C PHE A 172 8.43 14.21 5.42
N TYR A 173 9.35 14.18 6.37
CA TYR A 173 9.34 13.24 7.50
C TYR A 173 9.65 13.96 8.82
N PRO A 174 9.08 13.53 9.95
CA PRO A 174 9.35 14.15 11.25
C PRO A 174 10.80 13.88 11.68
N GLU A 175 11.60 14.94 11.84
CA GLU A 175 13.00 14.89 12.24
C GLU A 175 13.20 14.08 13.54
N GLY A 176 14.09 13.09 13.52
CA GLY A 176 14.42 12.25 14.67
C GLY A 176 13.30 11.34 15.18
N LYS A 177 12.20 11.16 14.40
CA LYS A 177 11.03 10.35 14.79
C LYS A 177 10.81 9.12 13.90
N VAL A 178 11.67 8.89 12.93
CA VAL A 178 11.70 7.67 12.10
C VAL A 178 12.91 6.81 12.50
N SER A 179 12.90 5.51 12.18
CA SER A 179 14.06 4.68 12.43
C SER A 179 15.28 5.12 11.60
N ARG A 180 16.50 4.79 12.07
CA ARG A 180 17.71 5.13 11.33
C ARG A 180 17.73 4.54 9.92
N VAL A 181 17.24 3.33 9.77
CA VAL A 181 17.11 2.66 8.45
C VAL A 181 16.17 3.46 7.55
N GLN A 182 15.01 3.85 8.03
CA GLN A 182 14.02 4.62 7.25
C GLN A 182 14.55 6.03 6.90
N GLU A 183 15.22 6.71 7.85
CA GLU A 183 15.85 8.01 7.60
C GLU A 183 16.89 7.92 6.48
N LEU A 184 17.79 6.94 6.57
CA LEU A 184 18.81 6.72 5.55
C LEU A 184 18.19 6.34 4.20
N GLN A 185 17.16 5.49 4.20
CA GLN A 185 16.45 5.17 2.97
C GLN A 185 15.96 6.42 2.22
N MET A 186 15.53 7.46 2.93
CA MET A 186 15.05 8.71 2.34
C MET A 186 16.21 9.67 2.04
N SER A 187 17.07 9.92 3.02
CA SER A 187 18.12 10.95 2.92
C SER A 187 19.26 10.60 1.96
N THR A 188 19.41 9.32 1.60
CA THR A 188 20.39 8.85 0.60
C THR A 188 19.79 8.63 -0.79
N GLN A 189 18.49 8.93 -1.00
CA GLN A 189 17.84 8.72 -2.29
C GLN A 189 18.41 9.62 -3.37
N GLU A 190 18.87 9.03 -4.46
CA GLU A 190 19.31 9.71 -5.67
C GLU A 190 18.12 10.07 -6.57
N GLY A 191 18.30 11.05 -7.45
CA GLY A 191 17.34 11.49 -8.45
C GLY A 191 17.33 13.01 -8.61
N ALA A 192 17.38 13.50 -9.84
CA ALA A 192 17.41 14.93 -10.14
C ALA A 192 16.10 15.68 -9.82
N ASN A 193 15.00 14.94 -9.70
CA ASN A 193 13.63 15.41 -9.44
C ASN A 193 13.15 15.09 -8.02
N VAL A 194 14.04 14.66 -7.12
CA VAL A 194 13.74 14.21 -5.75
C VAL A 194 14.14 15.29 -4.75
N ALA A 195 13.22 15.64 -3.84
CA ALA A 195 13.47 16.54 -2.72
C ALA A 195 12.97 15.90 -1.41
N VAL A 196 13.86 15.82 -0.42
CA VAL A 196 13.53 15.24 0.90
C VAL A 196 13.86 16.24 1.99
N CYS A 197 12.94 16.42 2.94
CA CYS A 197 13.09 17.41 4.00
C CYS A 197 12.61 16.86 5.34
N GLY A 198 13.45 16.99 6.37
CA GLY A 198 13.06 16.80 7.76
C GLY A 198 12.16 17.94 8.22
N VAL A 199 11.19 17.65 9.09
CA VAL A 199 10.25 18.66 9.63
C VAL A 199 10.33 18.65 11.15
N ARG A 200 10.50 19.84 11.74
CA ARG A 200 10.42 20.02 13.20
C ARG A 200 8.96 19.96 13.66
N GLY A 201 8.52 18.78 14.02
CA GLY A 201 7.15 18.48 14.43
C GLY A 201 6.94 16.99 14.61
N ASN A 202 5.69 16.57 14.59
CA ASN A 202 5.31 15.16 14.54
C ASN A 202 4.72 14.81 13.16
N PHE A 203 4.37 13.55 12.96
CA PHE A 203 3.82 13.08 11.69
C PHE A 203 2.46 13.73 11.36
N ASP A 204 1.60 13.92 12.37
CA ASP A 204 0.27 14.53 12.18
C ASP A 204 0.39 16.02 11.80
N ASP A 205 1.37 16.73 12.37
CA ASP A 205 1.67 18.11 11.99
C ASP A 205 2.10 18.20 10.53
N ALA A 206 3.03 17.35 10.10
CA ALA A 206 3.51 17.30 8.72
C ALA A 206 2.38 16.91 7.75
N GLN A 207 1.54 15.94 8.11
CA GLN A 207 0.41 15.51 7.31
C GLN A 207 -0.66 16.60 7.17
N THR A 208 -0.90 17.35 8.25
CA THR A 208 -1.82 18.50 8.24
C THR A 208 -1.29 19.62 7.35
N ALA A 209 0.01 19.92 7.42
CA ALA A 209 0.62 20.91 6.54
C ALA A 209 0.58 20.51 5.06
N VAL A 210 0.78 19.23 4.74
CA VAL A 210 0.60 18.74 3.35
C VAL A 210 -0.84 18.94 2.86
N LYS A 211 -1.85 18.70 3.70
CA LYS A 211 -3.25 18.99 3.34
C LYS A 211 -3.50 20.50 3.13
N GLN A 212 -2.85 21.36 3.93
CA GLN A 212 -2.92 22.80 3.75
C GLN A 212 -2.25 23.24 2.44
N ILE A 213 -1.10 22.65 2.06
CA ILE A 213 -0.43 22.90 0.78
C ILE A 213 -1.37 22.56 -0.38
N PHE A 214 -2.10 21.44 -0.34
CA PHE A 214 -3.09 21.08 -1.38
C PHE A 214 -4.30 22.03 -1.42
N ALA A 215 -4.67 22.63 -0.29
CA ALA A 215 -5.78 23.58 -0.19
C ALA A 215 -5.39 25.03 -0.52
N ASP A 216 -4.10 25.33 -0.60
CA ASP A 216 -3.57 26.68 -0.84
C ASP A 216 -3.70 27.05 -2.33
N ARG A 217 -4.74 27.85 -2.64
CA ARG A 217 -5.01 28.34 -3.99
C ARG A 217 -3.94 29.29 -4.53
N GLU A 218 -3.35 30.11 -3.69
CA GLU A 218 -2.32 31.05 -4.12
C GLU A 218 -1.05 30.30 -4.52
N LEU A 219 -0.66 29.27 -3.76
CA LEU A 219 0.44 28.39 -4.13
C LEU A 219 0.14 27.64 -5.44
N ALA A 220 -1.07 27.08 -5.57
CA ALA A 220 -1.49 26.39 -6.79
C ALA A 220 -1.42 27.31 -8.03
N GLU A 221 -1.88 28.57 -7.93
CA GLU A 221 -1.79 29.58 -8.99
C GLU A 221 -0.32 29.90 -9.34
N ARG A 222 0.55 30.06 -8.35
CA ARG A 222 1.98 30.32 -8.59
C ARG A 222 2.65 29.13 -9.29
N LEU A 223 2.36 27.91 -8.86
CA LEU A 223 2.88 26.70 -9.51
C LEU A 223 2.34 26.54 -10.94
N ALA A 224 1.07 26.83 -11.17
CA ALA A 224 0.47 26.79 -12.50
C ALA A 224 1.15 27.77 -13.48
N THR A 225 1.61 28.95 -13.02
CA THR A 225 2.40 29.87 -13.87
C THR A 225 3.74 29.26 -14.29
N GLN A 226 4.23 28.27 -13.57
CA GLN A 226 5.46 27.52 -13.88
C GLN A 226 5.16 26.24 -14.70
N GLY A 227 3.90 25.98 -15.04
CA GLY A 227 3.44 24.76 -15.70
C GLY A 227 3.50 23.55 -14.78
N VAL A 228 3.32 23.72 -13.48
CA VAL A 228 3.36 22.63 -12.49
C VAL A 228 2.03 22.52 -11.76
N MET A 229 1.51 21.30 -11.64
CA MET A 229 0.36 20.98 -10.79
C MET A 229 0.78 20.10 -9.60
N LEU A 230 0.08 20.24 -8.47
CA LEU A 230 0.26 19.35 -7.32
C LEU A 230 -0.55 18.06 -7.49
N SER A 231 0.03 16.94 -7.11
CA SER A 231 -0.66 15.66 -7.03
C SER A 231 -0.14 14.82 -5.86
N SER A 232 -0.86 13.75 -5.52
CA SER A 232 -0.53 12.88 -4.40
C SER A 232 -0.21 11.46 -4.84
N ALA A 233 0.85 10.89 -4.27
CA ALA A 233 1.19 9.48 -4.38
C ALA A 233 0.67 8.65 -3.19
N ASN A 234 -0.25 9.17 -2.39
CA ASN A 234 -0.86 8.44 -1.28
C ASN A 234 -1.75 7.29 -1.76
N SER A 235 -2.13 6.39 -0.85
CA SER A 235 -2.98 5.22 -1.16
C SER A 235 -4.37 5.57 -1.70
N ILE A 236 -4.79 6.82 -1.58
CA ILE A 236 -6.05 7.35 -2.15
C ILE A 236 -6.04 7.43 -3.68
N ASN A 237 -4.87 7.57 -4.31
CA ASN A 237 -4.76 7.56 -5.77
C ASN A 237 -5.09 6.16 -6.32
N VAL A 238 -6.03 6.07 -7.25
CA VAL A 238 -6.43 4.79 -7.87
C VAL A 238 -5.27 4.12 -8.63
N GLY A 239 -4.32 4.90 -9.15
CA GLY A 239 -3.09 4.37 -9.77
C GLY A 239 -2.16 3.65 -8.80
N ARG A 240 -2.37 3.80 -7.47
CA ARG A 240 -1.73 2.97 -6.44
C ARG A 240 -2.51 1.71 -6.10
N LEU A 241 -3.84 1.74 -6.23
CA LEU A 241 -4.69 0.60 -5.91
C LEU A 241 -4.60 -0.48 -7.00
N VAL A 242 -4.75 -0.06 -8.26
CA VAL A 242 -4.86 -0.98 -9.40
C VAL A 242 -3.67 -1.94 -9.57
N PRO A 243 -2.40 -1.52 -9.46
CA PRO A 243 -1.28 -2.44 -9.57
C PRO A 243 -1.23 -3.53 -8.48
N GLN A 244 -1.84 -3.27 -7.32
CA GLN A 244 -1.89 -4.23 -6.23
C GLN A 244 -2.83 -5.42 -6.50
N VAL A 245 -3.78 -5.27 -7.40
CA VAL A 245 -4.67 -6.36 -7.81
C VAL A 245 -3.89 -7.52 -8.44
N VAL A 246 -2.78 -7.21 -9.10
CA VAL A 246 -1.96 -8.18 -9.85
C VAL A 246 -1.43 -9.30 -8.96
N TYR A 247 -0.88 -8.98 -7.79
CA TYR A 247 -0.25 -10.01 -6.95
C TYR A 247 -1.24 -10.99 -6.32
N TYR A 248 -2.53 -10.67 -6.23
CA TYR A 248 -3.56 -11.64 -5.83
C TYR A 248 -3.73 -12.73 -6.91
N PHE A 249 -3.78 -12.32 -8.18
CA PHE A 249 -3.79 -13.25 -9.31
C PHE A 249 -2.47 -14.02 -9.42
N ALA A 250 -1.33 -13.34 -9.19
CA ALA A 250 -0.01 -13.97 -9.23
C ALA A 250 0.15 -15.04 -8.14
N ALA A 251 -0.35 -14.78 -6.92
CA ALA A 251 -0.35 -15.77 -5.86
C ALA A 251 -1.18 -17.00 -6.24
N TYR A 252 -2.38 -16.80 -6.75
CA TYR A 252 -3.25 -17.90 -7.20
C TYR A 252 -2.60 -18.71 -8.34
N ALA A 253 -2.00 -18.04 -9.31
CA ALA A 253 -1.29 -18.67 -10.42
C ALA A 253 -0.10 -19.53 -9.95
N GLN A 254 0.65 -19.06 -8.94
CA GLN A 254 1.74 -19.82 -8.35
C GLN A 254 1.24 -21.07 -7.60
N LEU A 255 0.13 -20.98 -6.88
CA LEU A 255 -0.49 -22.14 -6.21
C LEU A 255 -1.03 -23.18 -7.21
N LEU A 256 -1.58 -22.74 -8.35
CA LEU A 256 -1.95 -23.63 -9.45
C LEU A 256 -0.72 -24.34 -10.03
N ARG A 257 0.37 -23.62 -10.23
CA ARG A 257 1.63 -24.12 -10.80
C ARG A 257 2.33 -25.14 -9.90
N SER A 258 2.28 -24.91 -8.58
CA SER A 258 2.82 -25.86 -7.59
C SER A 258 1.93 -27.09 -7.37
N GLY A 259 0.67 -27.04 -7.82
CA GLY A 259 -0.32 -28.09 -7.58
C GLY A 259 -0.91 -28.07 -6.16
N ASP A 260 -0.72 -26.98 -5.41
CA ASP A 260 -1.32 -26.80 -4.07
C ASP A 260 -2.85 -26.61 -4.16
N ILE A 261 -3.35 -26.06 -5.27
CA ILE A 261 -4.77 -25.91 -5.58
C ILE A 261 -5.08 -26.33 -7.03
N SER A 262 -6.34 -26.56 -7.31
CA SER A 262 -6.89 -26.77 -8.66
C SER A 262 -7.63 -25.53 -9.15
N CYS A 263 -7.77 -25.37 -10.47
CA CYS A 263 -8.49 -24.25 -11.06
C CYS A 263 -9.95 -24.17 -10.54
N GLY A 264 -10.33 -23.04 -10.01
CA GLY A 264 -11.62 -22.80 -9.39
C GLY A 264 -11.70 -23.11 -7.90
N ASP A 265 -10.66 -23.66 -7.29
CA ASP A 265 -10.58 -23.81 -5.84
C ASP A 265 -10.57 -22.45 -5.14
N GLU A 266 -11.35 -22.31 -4.08
CA GLU A 266 -11.40 -21.09 -3.30
C GLU A 266 -10.23 -21.00 -2.31
N VAL A 267 -9.70 -19.77 -2.15
CA VAL A 267 -8.61 -19.44 -1.23
C VAL A 267 -8.98 -18.27 -0.34
N GLU A 268 -8.31 -18.14 0.81
CA GLU A 268 -8.43 -16.99 1.70
C GLU A 268 -7.16 -16.14 1.65
N PHE A 269 -7.33 -14.82 1.74
CA PHE A 269 -6.20 -13.90 1.89
C PHE A 269 -6.27 -13.19 3.24
N CYS A 270 -5.19 -13.24 4.01
CA CYS A 270 -5.01 -12.48 5.24
C CYS A 270 -4.04 -11.33 5.00
N VAL A 271 -4.50 -10.12 5.29
CA VAL A 271 -3.81 -8.89 4.90
C VAL A 271 -3.56 -8.03 6.12
N PRO A 272 -2.28 -7.77 6.48
CA PRO A 272 -1.95 -6.71 7.43
C PRO A 272 -2.50 -5.38 6.91
N THR A 273 -3.45 -4.78 7.64
CA THR A 273 -4.31 -3.74 7.07
C THR A 273 -4.25 -2.44 7.86
N GLY A 274 -3.77 -1.37 7.23
CA GLY A 274 -3.89 0.01 7.69
C GLY A 274 -4.91 0.78 6.83
N ASN A 275 -4.45 1.45 5.76
CA ASN A 275 -5.28 2.30 4.89
C ASN A 275 -6.25 1.55 3.96
N PHE A 276 -6.48 0.27 4.18
CA PHE A 276 -7.40 -0.59 3.41
C PHE A 276 -7.10 -0.74 1.91
N GLY A 277 -6.01 -0.18 1.42
CA GLY A 277 -5.66 -0.22 -0.01
C GLY A 277 -5.33 -1.61 -0.50
N ASP A 278 -4.45 -2.30 0.21
CA ASP A 278 -3.99 -3.65 -0.10
C ASP A 278 -5.16 -4.64 -0.12
N ILE A 279 -5.91 -4.76 0.96
CA ILE A 279 -7.04 -5.70 1.04
C ILE A 279 -8.18 -5.35 0.07
N LEU A 280 -8.38 -4.07 -0.25
CA LEU A 280 -9.32 -3.63 -1.28
C LEU A 280 -8.89 -4.10 -2.68
N ALA A 281 -7.59 -4.18 -2.95
CA ALA A 281 -7.09 -4.79 -4.19
C ALA A 281 -7.46 -6.27 -4.27
N GLY A 282 -7.48 -6.99 -3.15
CA GLY A 282 -8.02 -8.36 -3.05
C GLY A 282 -9.52 -8.42 -3.37
N TYR A 283 -10.29 -7.43 -2.91
CA TYR A 283 -11.69 -7.31 -3.30
C TYR A 283 -11.86 -7.05 -4.80
N TYR A 284 -11.01 -6.20 -5.39
CA TYR A 284 -11.00 -5.99 -6.84
C TYR A 284 -10.69 -7.29 -7.58
N ALA A 285 -9.69 -8.07 -7.12
CA ALA A 285 -9.37 -9.37 -7.69
C ALA A 285 -10.57 -10.34 -7.65
N LYS A 286 -11.28 -10.40 -6.50
CA LYS A 286 -12.53 -11.16 -6.38
C LYS A 286 -13.59 -10.70 -7.38
N ARG A 287 -13.77 -9.41 -7.57
CA ARG A 287 -14.72 -8.84 -8.54
C ARG A 287 -14.32 -9.13 -9.99
N LEU A 288 -13.03 -9.29 -10.28
CA LEU A 288 -12.50 -9.70 -11.59
C LEU A 288 -12.49 -11.24 -11.79
N GLY A 289 -13.07 -12.01 -10.88
CA GLY A 289 -13.28 -13.44 -11.03
C GLY A 289 -12.32 -14.35 -10.29
N LEU A 290 -11.41 -13.82 -9.46
CA LEU A 290 -10.54 -14.66 -8.64
C LEU A 290 -11.36 -15.39 -7.57
N PRO A 291 -11.21 -16.72 -7.39
CA PRO A 291 -11.95 -17.49 -6.38
C PRO A 291 -11.44 -17.19 -4.96
N VAL A 292 -11.95 -16.12 -4.38
CA VAL A 292 -11.63 -15.69 -3.01
C VAL A 292 -12.78 -16.03 -2.09
N ALA A 293 -12.58 -16.98 -1.18
CA ALA A 293 -13.57 -17.35 -0.18
C ALA A 293 -13.78 -16.21 0.82
N ARG A 294 -12.67 -15.62 1.30
CA ARG A 294 -12.70 -14.59 2.33
C ARG A 294 -11.45 -13.71 2.28
N LEU A 295 -11.62 -12.43 2.58
CA LEU A 295 -10.56 -11.47 2.84
C LEU A 295 -10.49 -11.20 4.35
N ILE A 296 -9.32 -11.35 4.96
CA ILE A 296 -9.15 -11.24 6.40
C ILE A 296 -8.33 -10.00 6.72
N VAL A 297 -8.96 -9.03 7.37
CA VAL A 297 -8.32 -7.82 7.90
C VAL A 297 -7.55 -8.20 9.16
N ALA A 298 -6.25 -8.00 9.17
CA ALA A 298 -5.42 -8.14 10.37
C ALA A 298 -4.92 -6.76 10.81
N SER A 299 -5.29 -6.34 12.00
CA SER A 299 -4.90 -5.06 12.59
C SER A 299 -3.85 -5.25 13.70
N ASP A 300 -3.14 -4.19 14.04
CA ASP A 300 -2.35 -4.08 15.26
C ASP A 300 -3.19 -3.48 16.42
N ALA A 301 -2.55 -2.92 17.44
CA ALA A 301 -3.21 -2.28 18.58
C ALA A 301 -4.07 -1.07 18.17
N ASN A 302 -3.83 -0.46 17.01
CA ASN A 302 -4.71 0.57 16.40
C ASN A 302 -5.86 -0.10 15.65
N ASN A 303 -6.63 -0.92 16.34
CA ASN A 303 -7.61 -1.88 15.83
C ASN A 303 -8.97 -1.27 15.41
N VAL A 304 -8.98 -0.03 14.90
CA VAL A 304 -10.22 0.66 14.48
C VAL A 304 -11.02 -0.14 13.44
N LEU A 305 -10.34 -0.84 12.53
CA LEU A 305 -11.00 -1.68 11.51
C LEU A 305 -11.63 -2.94 12.12
N PHE A 306 -11.00 -3.54 13.13
CA PHE A 306 -11.56 -4.67 13.85
C PHE A 306 -12.87 -4.28 14.55
N ASP A 307 -12.86 -3.16 15.30
CA ASP A 307 -14.07 -2.68 15.97
C ASP A 307 -15.16 -2.32 14.96
N PHE A 308 -14.81 -1.63 13.87
CA PHE A 308 -15.73 -1.28 12.81
C PHE A 308 -16.42 -2.51 12.18
N LEU A 309 -15.65 -3.51 11.78
CA LEU A 309 -16.19 -4.73 11.15
C LEU A 309 -17.00 -5.58 12.15
N THR A 310 -16.67 -5.48 13.45
CA THR A 310 -17.36 -6.20 14.51
C THR A 310 -18.64 -5.51 14.95
N THR A 311 -18.65 -4.16 15.03
CA THR A 311 -19.79 -3.41 15.59
C THR A 311 -20.61 -2.66 14.55
N GLY A 312 -20.05 -2.38 13.37
CA GLY A 312 -20.64 -1.49 12.36
C GLY A 312 -20.39 -0.01 12.66
N THR A 313 -19.72 0.32 13.77
CA THR A 313 -19.40 1.71 14.14
C THR A 313 -17.93 1.99 13.91
N TYR A 314 -17.64 2.98 13.07
CA TYR A 314 -16.31 3.53 12.89
C TYR A 314 -16.13 4.72 13.85
N ASP A 315 -15.13 4.66 14.72
CA ASP A 315 -14.83 5.72 15.69
C ASP A 315 -13.33 6.01 15.71
N ARG A 316 -12.95 7.25 15.26
CA ARG A 316 -11.56 7.74 15.30
C ARG A 316 -11.18 8.41 16.62
N LYS A 317 -12.13 8.65 17.53
CA LYS A 317 -11.91 9.27 18.85
C LYS A 317 -11.42 8.23 19.85
N ARG A 318 -10.22 7.72 19.63
CA ARG A 318 -9.61 6.67 20.43
C ARG A 318 -8.12 6.95 20.65
N PRO A 319 -7.47 6.33 21.65
CA PRO A 319 -6.03 6.43 21.81
C PRO A 319 -5.29 5.98 20.55
N PHE A 320 -4.20 6.67 20.22
CA PHE A 320 -3.26 6.27 19.18
C PHE A 320 -2.07 5.59 19.84
N PHE A 321 -1.66 4.43 19.32
CA PHE A 321 -0.53 3.67 19.79
C PHE A 321 0.58 3.68 18.72
N THR A 322 1.81 3.94 19.14
CA THR A 322 2.98 3.71 18.29
C THR A 322 3.41 2.27 18.48
N THR A 323 3.33 1.48 17.42
CA THR A 323 3.60 0.04 17.44
C THR A 323 4.89 -0.32 16.72
N THR A 324 5.25 -1.60 16.74
CA THR A 324 6.35 -2.15 15.94
C THR A 324 5.95 -2.37 14.47
N SER A 325 4.67 -2.18 14.12
CA SER A 325 4.11 -2.26 12.76
C SER A 325 3.63 -0.90 12.21
N PRO A 326 4.52 0.11 12.09
CA PRO A 326 4.15 1.53 11.91
C PRO A 326 3.37 1.84 10.63
N SER A 327 3.38 0.95 9.62
CA SER A 327 2.56 1.14 8.41
C SER A 327 1.06 0.92 8.65
N MET A 328 0.69 0.34 9.77
CA MET A 328 -0.69 0.10 10.20
C MET A 328 -1.13 1.05 11.33
N ASP A 329 -0.24 1.88 11.87
CA ASP A 329 -0.53 2.90 12.88
C ASP A 329 -1.42 4.01 12.30
N ILE A 330 -2.73 3.77 12.23
CA ILE A 330 -3.70 4.71 11.69
C ILE A 330 -4.99 4.73 12.52
N LEU A 331 -5.66 5.89 12.53
CA LEU A 331 -7.01 6.03 13.08
C LEU A 331 -8.06 6.29 11.99
N VAL A 332 -7.64 6.63 10.77
CA VAL A 332 -8.52 6.83 9.61
C VAL A 332 -8.01 5.98 8.44
N SER A 333 -8.80 4.99 8.07
CA SER A 333 -8.51 4.07 6.98
C SER A 333 -9.10 4.60 5.66
N SER A 334 -8.26 5.22 4.83
CA SER A 334 -8.71 6.04 3.71
C SER A 334 -9.46 5.29 2.61
N ASN A 335 -9.03 4.06 2.25
CA ASN A 335 -9.69 3.31 1.17
C ASN A 335 -10.95 2.54 1.60
N LEU A 336 -11.29 2.55 2.89
CA LEU A 336 -12.54 2.00 3.39
C LEU A 336 -13.75 2.65 2.70
N GLU A 337 -13.63 3.92 2.35
CA GLU A 337 -14.65 4.66 1.60
C GLU A 337 -15.01 3.99 0.26
N ARG A 338 -14.00 3.47 -0.47
CA ARG A 338 -14.25 2.72 -1.72
C ARG A 338 -15.00 1.41 -1.47
N MET A 339 -14.65 0.70 -0.38
CA MET A 339 -15.38 -0.52 0.01
C MET A 339 -16.84 -0.20 0.33
N LEU A 340 -17.11 0.88 1.08
CA LEU A 340 -18.47 1.33 1.39
C LEU A 340 -19.26 1.62 0.11
N TYR A 341 -18.67 2.33 -0.85
CA TYR A 341 -19.28 2.61 -2.14
C TYR A 341 -19.71 1.33 -2.87
N TYR A 342 -18.79 0.37 -3.04
CA TYR A 342 -19.10 -0.84 -3.79
C TYR A 342 -20.12 -1.74 -3.09
N LEU A 343 -20.08 -1.86 -1.76
CA LEU A 343 -20.98 -2.74 -1.01
C LEU A 343 -22.31 -2.09 -0.69
N SER A 344 -22.45 -0.77 -0.86
CA SER A 344 -23.74 -0.07 -0.86
C SER A 344 -24.37 0.03 -2.25
N ASP A 345 -23.88 -0.73 -3.23
CA ASP A 345 -24.37 -0.72 -4.61
C ASP A 345 -24.25 0.68 -5.28
N GLY A 346 -23.21 1.44 -4.95
CA GLY A 346 -22.93 2.75 -5.53
C GLY A 346 -23.71 3.92 -4.91
N ASP A 347 -24.17 3.79 -3.66
CA ASP A 347 -24.91 4.85 -2.95
C ASP A 347 -23.98 6.00 -2.53
N VAL A 348 -23.79 6.98 -3.42
CA VAL A 348 -22.94 8.15 -3.19
C VAL A 348 -23.46 9.05 -2.06
N GLU A 349 -24.79 9.16 -1.89
CA GLU A 349 -25.41 9.93 -0.82
C GLU A 349 -25.11 9.33 0.56
N LEU A 350 -25.18 8.00 0.66
CA LEU A 350 -24.81 7.28 1.88
C LEU A 350 -23.34 7.51 2.19
N VAL A 351 -22.44 7.28 1.22
CA VAL A 351 -21.00 7.43 1.40
C VAL A 351 -20.64 8.86 1.79
N SER A 352 -21.18 9.87 1.08
CA SER A 352 -20.96 11.29 1.39
C SER A 352 -21.39 11.62 2.81
N ARG A 353 -22.56 11.13 3.25
CA ARG A 353 -23.07 11.35 4.61
C ARG A 353 -22.16 10.70 5.67
N LEU A 354 -21.74 9.45 5.47
CA LEU A 354 -20.85 8.75 6.41
C LEU A 354 -19.48 9.43 6.54
N MET A 355 -18.92 9.90 5.42
CA MET A 355 -17.66 10.62 5.43
C MET A 355 -17.80 12.01 6.05
N GLY A 356 -18.94 12.69 5.87
CA GLY A 356 -19.28 13.93 6.57
C GLY A 356 -19.36 13.72 8.09
N GLN A 357 -20.07 12.68 8.56
CA GLN A 357 -20.13 12.33 9.98
C GLN A 357 -18.73 12.04 10.54
N LEU A 358 -17.89 11.30 9.82
CA LEU A 358 -16.51 11.03 10.23
C LEU A 358 -15.69 12.33 10.38
N ALA A 359 -15.90 13.28 9.47
CA ALA A 359 -15.19 14.59 9.52
C ALA A 359 -15.65 15.43 10.70
N ASP A 360 -16.96 15.59 10.87
CA ASP A 360 -17.57 16.52 11.82
C ASP A 360 -17.68 15.92 13.23
N GLU A 361 -18.14 14.67 13.30
CA GLU A 361 -18.44 13.98 14.57
C GLU A 361 -17.33 13.01 15.00
N GLY A 362 -16.38 12.66 14.08
CA GLY A 362 -15.30 11.71 14.33
C GLY A 362 -15.75 10.24 14.35
N SER A 363 -17.03 9.95 14.09
CA SER A 363 -17.58 8.59 14.07
C SER A 363 -18.80 8.51 13.17
N TYR A 364 -19.11 7.29 12.70
CA TYR A 364 -20.36 6.95 12.01
C TYR A 364 -20.75 5.50 12.29
N THR A 365 -22.03 5.16 12.09
CA THR A 365 -22.55 3.80 12.21
C THR A 365 -23.23 3.39 10.90
N LEU A 366 -22.95 2.17 10.45
CA LEU A 366 -23.51 1.60 9.23
C LEU A 366 -24.96 1.15 9.45
N PRO A 367 -25.79 1.14 8.39
CA PRO A 367 -27.01 0.33 8.36
C PRO A 367 -26.65 -1.17 8.51
N ASP A 368 -27.49 -1.92 9.24
CA ASP A 368 -27.28 -3.36 9.52
C ASP A 368 -27.17 -4.19 8.23
N GLU A 369 -27.92 -3.83 7.19
CA GLU A 369 -27.89 -4.53 5.90
C GLU A 369 -26.51 -4.38 5.23
N LEU A 370 -25.93 -3.17 5.24
CA LEU A 370 -24.61 -2.94 4.68
C LEU A 370 -23.52 -3.67 5.49
N LEU A 371 -23.62 -3.64 6.82
CA LEU A 371 -22.70 -4.39 7.68
C LEU A 371 -22.75 -5.89 7.39
N SER A 372 -23.94 -6.43 7.13
CA SER A 372 -24.10 -7.85 6.77
C SER A 372 -23.41 -8.18 5.45
N LYS A 373 -23.59 -7.36 4.40
CA LYS A 373 -22.90 -7.51 3.10
C LYS A 373 -21.37 -7.45 3.26
N ILE A 374 -20.86 -6.54 4.10
CA ILE A 374 -19.43 -6.42 4.38
C ILE A 374 -18.89 -7.72 5.01
N ARG A 375 -19.60 -8.29 5.98
CA ARG A 375 -19.22 -9.54 6.69
C ARG A 375 -19.28 -10.80 5.83
N GLU A 376 -20.01 -10.78 4.72
CA GLU A 376 -19.97 -11.87 3.73
C GLU A 376 -18.63 -11.94 2.98
N VAL A 377 -17.93 -10.82 2.89
CA VAL A 377 -16.65 -10.71 2.15
C VAL A 377 -15.46 -10.68 3.09
N PHE A 378 -15.57 -9.93 4.20
CA PHE A 378 -14.48 -9.62 5.11
C PHE A 378 -14.66 -10.26 6.48
N ALA A 379 -13.58 -10.83 7.00
CA ALA A 379 -13.40 -11.14 8.41
C ALA A 379 -12.32 -10.23 8.99
N CYS A 380 -12.18 -10.22 10.31
CA CYS A 380 -11.18 -9.40 10.97
C CYS A 380 -10.63 -10.05 12.25
N GLY A 381 -9.41 -9.67 12.57
CA GLY A 381 -8.75 -9.95 13.83
C GLY A 381 -7.69 -8.87 14.10
N TRP A 382 -7.07 -8.91 15.27
CA TRP A 382 -6.00 -8.00 15.63
C TRP A 382 -5.01 -8.67 16.59
N ALA A 383 -3.83 -8.08 16.74
CA ALA A 383 -2.79 -8.52 17.64
C ALA A 383 -2.22 -7.33 18.44
N ASP A 384 -1.96 -7.53 19.72
CA ASP A 384 -1.16 -6.61 20.51
C ASP A 384 0.35 -6.85 20.31
N GLU A 385 1.20 -5.99 20.88
CA GLU A 385 2.66 -6.06 20.73
C GLU A 385 3.25 -7.39 21.25
N ASP A 386 2.70 -7.93 22.33
CA ASP A 386 3.15 -9.23 22.88
C ASP A 386 2.73 -10.39 21.97
N GLU A 387 1.56 -10.30 21.36
CA GLU A 387 1.05 -11.27 20.38
C GLU A 387 1.84 -11.23 19.09
N VAL A 388 2.19 -10.03 18.62
CA VAL A 388 3.11 -9.83 17.49
C VAL A 388 4.46 -10.48 17.74
N ALA A 389 5.07 -10.23 18.90
CA ALA A 389 6.36 -10.84 19.26
C ALA A 389 6.27 -12.37 19.34
N ARG A 390 5.20 -12.90 19.95
CA ARG A 390 4.95 -14.37 19.99
C ARG A 390 4.75 -14.96 18.60
N ALA A 391 4.05 -14.25 17.70
CA ALA A 391 3.82 -14.69 16.33
C ALA A 391 5.12 -14.77 15.50
N ILE A 392 6.01 -13.77 15.61
CA ILE A 392 7.35 -13.81 14.99
C ILE A 392 8.11 -15.05 15.47
N LYS A 393 8.15 -15.24 16.78
CA LYS A 393 8.87 -16.38 17.38
C LYS A 393 8.26 -17.71 16.95
N ALA A 394 6.94 -17.85 16.99
CA ALA A 394 6.25 -19.09 16.62
C ALA A 394 6.51 -19.43 15.13
N CYS A 395 6.38 -18.46 14.23
CA CYS A 395 6.66 -18.67 12.81
C CYS A 395 8.11 -19.14 12.57
N TRP A 396 9.07 -18.54 13.28
CA TRP A 396 10.46 -18.97 13.21
C TRP A 396 10.68 -20.38 13.77
N ASP A 397 10.18 -20.67 14.98
CA ASP A 397 10.37 -21.96 15.63
C ASP A 397 9.73 -23.13 14.86
N GLU A 398 8.56 -22.90 14.24
CA GLU A 398 7.79 -23.92 13.54
C GLU A 398 8.21 -24.10 12.08
N ASN A 399 8.60 -23.02 11.40
CA ASN A 399 8.83 -23.02 9.96
C ASN A 399 10.27 -22.66 9.55
N GLY A 400 11.12 -22.18 10.46
CA GLY A 400 12.40 -21.56 10.10
C GLY A 400 12.24 -20.35 9.18
N TYR A 401 11.07 -19.70 9.22
CA TYR A 401 10.72 -18.58 8.35
C TYR A 401 10.56 -17.29 9.16
N LEU A 402 11.32 -16.26 8.78
CA LEU A 402 11.36 -15.00 9.48
C LEU A 402 10.32 -14.04 8.89
N ILE A 403 9.46 -13.46 9.75
CA ILE A 403 8.43 -12.49 9.37
C ILE A 403 8.65 -11.15 10.07
N ASP A 404 8.20 -10.08 9.43
CA ASP A 404 8.18 -8.74 10.00
C ASP A 404 6.97 -8.52 10.93
N PRO A 405 6.95 -7.47 11.76
CA PRO A 405 5.85 -7.23 12.70
C PRO A 405 4.47 -7.08 12.06
N HIS A 406 4.38 -6.48 10.85
CA HIS A 406 3.10 -6.37 10.14
C HIS A 406 2.59 -7.76 9.73
N THR A 407 3.43 -8.56 9.11
CA THR A 407 3.12 -9.95 8.74
C THR A 407 2.76 -10.77 9.97
N ALA A 408 3.39 -10.51 11.11
CA ALA A 408 3.11 -11.20 12.36
C ALA A 408 1.69 -10.94 12.89
N CYS A 409 1.13 -9.75 12.73
CA CYS A 409 -0.29 -9.50 13.02
C CYS A 409 -1.18 -10.47 12.22
N GLY A 410 -0.93 -10.62 10.93
CA GLY A 410 -1.67 -11.56 10.09
C GLY A 410 -1.44 -13.03 10.47
N TYR A 411 -0.22 -13.41 10.81
CA TYR A 411 0.08 -14.78 11.27
C TYR A 411 -0.66 -15.11 12.58
N HIS A 412 -0.67 -14.17 13.55
CA HIS A 412 -1.45 -14.30 14.78
C HIS A 412 -2.95 -14.49 14.47
N VAL A 413 -3.53 -13.65 13.62
CA VAL A 413 -4.96 -13.73 13.26
C VAL A 413 -5.28 -15.08 12.60
N LEU A 414 -4.43 -15.56 11.67
CA LEU A 414 -4.63 -16.85 11.02
C LEU A 414 -4.54 -18.03 12.00
N SER A 415 -3.64 -17.95 13.00
CA SER A 415 -3.49 -19.02 13.99
C SER A 415 -4.71 -19.16 14.92
N HIS A 416 -5.53 -18.09 15.05
CA HIS A 416 -6.71 -18.07 15.92
C HIS A 416 -8.06 -18.11 15.15
N MET A 417 -8.03 -17.99 13.83
CA MET A 417 -9.23 -17.97 13.00
C MET A 417 -9.34 -19.27 12.17
N PRO A 418 -10.45 -20.02 12.27
CA PRO A 418 -10.64 -21.19 11.42
C PRO A 418 -10.82 -20.80 9.95
N ALA A 419 -10.35 -21.65 9.05
CA ALA A 419 -10.55 -21.48 7.63
C ALA A 419 -12.04 -21.63 7.26
N VAL A 420 -12.44 -21.00 6.15
CA VAL A 420 -13.76 -21.22 5.56
C VAL A 420 -13.87 -22.69 5.11
N PRO A 421 -14.96 -23.39 5.47
CA PRO A 421 -15.14 -24.78 5.01
C PRO A 421 -15.06 -24.90 3.48
N GLY A 422 -14.13 -25.71 3.00
CA GLY A 422 -13.91 -25.90 1.56
C GLY A 422 -12.75 -25.07 0.97
N SER A 423 -12.28 -24.04 1.65
CA SER A 423 -11.07 -23.31 1.26
C SER A 423 -9.85 -24.25 1.19
N LYS A 424 -9.05 -24.10 0.13
CA LYS A 424 -7.93 -25.01 -0.15
C LYS A 424 -6.57 -24.48 0.30
N ALA A 425 -6.45 -23.17 0.42
CA ALA A 425 -5.23 -22.52 0.88
C ALA A 425 -5.54 -21.19 1.59
N ARG A 426 -4.66 -20.82 2.51
CA ARG A 426 -4.68 -19.52 3.19
C ARG A 426 -3.41 -18.78 2.83
N ILE A 427 -3.54 -17.58 2.30
CA ILE A 427 -2.42 -16.78 1.79
C ILE A 427 -2.26 -15.58 2.73
N LEU A 428 -1.14 -15.53 3.44
CA LEU A 428 -0.73 -14.42 4.29
C LEU A 428 0.13 -13.45 3.48
N LEU A 429 -0.27 -12.20 3.37
CA LEU A 429 0.52 -11.18 2.72
C LEU A 429 1.66 -10.73 3.63
N SER A 430 2.90 -10.89 3.17
CA SER A 430 4.10 -10.40 3.83
C SER A 430 4.49 -9.07 3.23
N THR A 431 4.17 -8.00 3.96
CA THR A 431 4.15 -6.63 3.43
C THR A 431 5.49 -5.90 3.55
N ALA A 432 6.43 -6.41 4.34
CA ALA A 432 7.76 -5.84 4.49
C ALA A 432 8.81 -6.92 4.79
N ASN A 433 10.06 -6.63 4.44
CA ASN A 433 11.18 -7.49 4.81
C ASN A 433 11.47 -7.35 6.32
N PRO A 434 11.69 -8.47 7.06
CA PRO A 434 11.95 -8.43 8.51
C PRO A 434 13.18 -7.60 8.89
N TYR A 435 14.17 -7.47 8.03
CA TYR A 435 15.36 -6.65 8.26
C TYR A 435 15.12 -5.12 8.26
N LYS A 436 13.92 -4.67 7.89
CA LYS A 436 13.52 -3.26 8.10
C LYS A 436 13.19 -2.95 9.56
N PHE A 437 12.89 -3.98 10.34
CA PHE A 437 12.49 -3.89 11.75
C PHE A 437 13.38 -4.77 12.64
N PRO A 438 14.73 -4.66 12.51
CA PRO A 438 15.63 -5.65 13.07
C PRO A 438 15.54 -5.77 14.59
N ARG A 439 15.24 -4.67 15.30
CA ARG A 439 15.10 -4.66 16.76
C ARG A 439 13.86 -5.42 17.23
N ALA A 440 12.72 -5.19 16.58
CA ALA A 440 11.46 -5.86 16.90
C ALA A 440 11.60 -7.38 16.68
N VAL A 441 12.18 -7.75 15.53
CA VAL A 441 12.39 -9.15 15.15
C VAL A 441 13.40 -9.83 16.07
N ALA A 442 14.57 -9.21 16.33
CA ALA A 442 15.57 -9.78 17.25
C ALA A 442 15.03 -9.90 18.68
N GLY A 443 14.31 -8.89 19.15
CA GLY A 443 13.64 -8.90 20.47
C GLY A 443 12.65 -10.05 20.60
N ALA A 444 11.82 -10.27 19.59
CA ALA A 444 10.85 -11.37 19.55
C ALA A 444 11.54 -12.76 19.61
N LEU A 445 12.71 -12.90 18.98
CA LEU A 445 13.52 -14.12 19.04
C LEU A 445 14.31 -14.27 20.35
N GLY A 446 14.23 -13.29 21.27
CA GLY A 446 14.98 -13.29 22.52
C GLY A 446 16.48 -13.01 22.35
N LEU A 447 16.88 -12.39 21.24
CA LEU A 447 18.27 -12.05 20.95
C LEU A 447 18.66 -10.72 21.61
N PHE A 448 19.91 -10.59 21.99
CA PHE A 448 20.45 -9.29 22.42
C PHE A 448 20.48 -8.33 21.25
N CYS A 449 19.74 -7.23 21.35
CA CYS A 449 19.64 -6.21 20.32
C CYS A 449 20.55 -5.01 20.63
N PRO A 450 21.61 -4.78 19.85
CA PRO A 450 22.44 -3.58 19.98
C PRO A 450 21.62 -2.29 19.74
N PRO A 451 22.06 -1.10 20.22
CA PRO A 451 21.39 0.15 19.96
C PRO A 451 21.36 0.56 18.47
N ASP A 452 22.32 0.10 17.70
CA ASP A 452 22.44 0.36 16.27
C ASP A 452 21.66 -0.68 15.45
N ASP A 453 20.82 -0.22 14.50
CA ASP A 453 19.95 -1.10 13.69
C ASP A 453 20.76 -2.03 12.78
N PHE A 454 21.87 -1.56 12.21
CA PHE A 454 22.73 -2.37 11.33
C PHE A 454 23.48 -3.46 12.12
N ALA A 455 23.95 -3.13 13.31
CA ALA A 455 24.52 -4.13 14.23
C ALA A 455 23.45 -5.16 14.64
N CYS A 456 22.18 -4.74 14.80
CA CYS A 456 21.08 -5.64 15.08
C CYS A 456 20.75 -6.56 13.88
N MET A 457 20.85 -6.07 12.64
CA MET A 457 20.76 -6.91 11.42
C MET A 457 21.80 -8.02 11.43
N GLN A 458 23.07 -7.70 11.75
CA GLN A 458 24.14 -8.70 11.85
C GLN A 458 23.89 -9.76 12.93
N VAL A 459 23.28 -9.37 14.05
CA VAL A 459 22.85 -10.32 15.10
C VAL A 459 21.79 -11.27 14.55
N LEU A 460 20.79 -10.77 13.82
CA LEU A 460 19.77 -11.58 13.17
C LEU A 460 20.37 -12.54 12.14
N GLU A 461 21.21 -12.06 11.24
CA GLU A 461 21.88 -12.90 10.22
C GLU A 461 22.63 -14.06 10.85
N LYS A 462 23.42 -13.77 11.88
CA LYS A 462 24.20 -14.79 12.59
C LYS A 462 23.32 -15.81 13.31
N ALA A 463 22.19 -15.38 13.87
CA ALA A 463 21.31 -16.25 14.64
C ALA A 463 20.40 -17.11 13.76
N THR A 464 19.96 -16.58 12.62
CA THR A 464 18.95 -17.19 11.75
C THR A 464 19.55 -17.84 10.50
N GLY A 465 20.75 -17.43 10.08
CA GLY A 465 21.34 -17.84 8.80
C GLY A 465 20.67 -17.22 7.58
N THR A 466 19.72 -16.27 7.77
CA THR A 466 19.14 -15.46 6.70
C THR A 466 20.03 -14.22 6.45
N CYS A 467 19.81 -13.50 5.35
CA CYS A 467 20.60 -12.32 5.00
C CYS A 467 19.70 -11.09 4.85
N ALA A 468 20.20 -9.94 5.30
CA ALA A 468 19.55 -8.66 4.99
C ALA A 468 19.63 -8.41 3.47
N PRO A 469 18.57 -7.87 2.84
CA PRO A 469 18.63 -7.42 1.46
C PRO A 469 19.74 -6.39 1.27
N THR A 470 20.49 -6.50 0.16
CA THR A 470 21.63 -5.62 -0.16
C THR A 470 21.24 -4.14 -0.07
N GLN A 471 20.07 -3.78 -0.59
CA GLN A 471 19.56 -2.40 -0.55
C GLN A 471 19.30 -1.86 0.87
N LEU A 472 19.17 -2.73 1.89
CA LEU A 472 19.11 -2.33 3.29
C LEU A 472 20.48 -2.34 3.96
N ALA A 473 21.28 -3.39 3.74
CA ALA A 473 22.58 -3.55 4.38
C ALA A 473 23.57 -2.43 3.99
N GLU A 474 23.53 -1.98 2.73
CA GLU A 474 24.44 -0.97 2.20
C GLU A 474 24.06 0.48 2.56
N LEU A 475 22.90 0.73 3.16
CA LEU A 475 22.44 2.08 3.48
C LEU A 475 23.41 2.86 4.37
N GLN A 476 24.07 2.18 5.31
CA GLN A 476 25.01 2.83 6.22
C GLN A 476 26.25 3.45 5.52
N ASP A 477 26.59 2.92 4.34
CA ASP A 477 27.76 3.32 3.56
C ASP A 477 27.42 4.34 2.46
N LYS A 478 26.11 4.62 2.24
CA LYS A 478 25.66 5.59 1.25
C LYS A 478 25.83 7.03 1.73
N PRO A 479 26.20 7.97 0.84
CA PRO A 479 26.27 9.38 1.18
C PRO A 479 24.86 9.93 1.47
N VAL A 480 24.73 10.71 2.53
CA VAL A 480 23.51 11.48 2.81
C VAL A 480 23.44 12.66 1.85
N LEU A 481 22.43 12.68 0.99
CA LEU A 481 22.24 13.69 -0.06
C LEU A 481 21.26 14.78 0.35
N HIS A 482 20.30 14.47 1.23
CA HIS A 482 19.24 15.37 1.66
C HIS A 482 19.40 15.64 3.16
N THR A 483 19.70 16.90 3.51
CA THR A 483 19.96 17.35 4.89
C THR A 483 19.06 18.51 5.31
N ASP A 484 18.15 18.93 4.44
CA ASP A 484 17.26 20.06 4.72
C ASP A 484 16.28 19.73 5.86
N VAL A 485 16.10 20.69 6.74
CA VAL A 485 15.12 20.63 7.84
C VAL A 485 14.40 21.97 7.92
N VAL A 486 13.07 21.93 7.92
CA VAL A 486 12.24 23.13 8.02
C VAL A 486 11.25 23.04 9.19
N ASP A 487 10.73 24.17 9.58
CA ASP A 487 9.55 24.22 10.44
C ASP A 487 8.28 23.99 9.59
N ILE A 488 7.16 23.68 10.22
CA ILE A 488 5.89 23.36 9.53
C ILE A 488 5.49 24.44 8.52
N ASP A 489 5.64 25.71 8.85
CA ASP A 489 5.32 26.86 7.98
C ASP A 489 6.28 27.02 6.80
N GLY A 490 7.47 26.43 6.86
CA GLY A 490 8.45 26.41 5.77
C GLY A 490 8.17 25.39 4.67
N MET A 491 7.28 24.42 4.91
CA MET A 491 7.03 23.31 3.97
C MET A 491 6.53 23.76 2.60
N ALA A 492 5.61 24.71 2.54
CA ALA A 492 5.08 25.25 1.28
C ALA A 492 6.16 25.88 0.40
N SER A 493 7.04 26.68 1.01
CA SER A 493 8.18 27.31 0.31
C SER A 493 9.18 26.28 -0.20
N PHE A 494 9.43 25.19 0.54
CA PHE A 494 10.25 24.08 0.11
C PHE A 494 9.70 23.40 -1.14
N VAL A 495 8.36 23.15 -1.17
CA VAL A 495 7.68 22.56 -2.34
C VAL A 495 7.82 23.49 -3.56
N GLU A 496 7.59 24.80 -3.40
CA GLU A 496 7.69 25.78 -4.48
C GLU A 496 9.11 25.84 -5.04
N GLN A 497 10.13 25.80 -4.19
CA GLN A 497 11.53 25.76 -4.62
C GLN A 497 11.85 24.45 -5.38
N ALA A 498 11.43 23.30 -4.87
CA ALA A 498 11.61 22.01 -5.54
C ALA A 498 10.92 21.97 -6.91
N ALA A 499 9.71 22.52 -7.01
CA ALA A 499 8.95 22.62 -8.28
C ALA A 499 9.68 23.49 -9.32
N GLY A 500 10.29 24.62 -8.92
CA GLY A 500 11.08 25.48 -9.78
C GLY A 500 12.35 24.81 -10.35
N GLY A 501 12.84 23.75 -9.72
CA GLY A 501 13.97 22.95 -10.20
C GLY A 501 13.63 21.86 -11.21
N LEU A 502 12.35 21.59 -11.47
CA LEU A 502 11.91 20.57 -12.43
C LEU A 502 12.26 20.99 -13.86
N LYS A 503 12.98 20.15 -14.56
CA LYS A 503 13.39 20.36 -15.96
C LYS A 503 12.43 19.75 -16.94
#